data_8a4992a07ef944309a9225971aec1cda
#
_entry.id   8a4992a07ef944309a9225971aec1cda
#
_cell.length_a   1.000
_cell.length_b   1.000
_cell.length_c   1.000
_cell.angle_alpha   90.00
_cell.angle_beta   90.00
_cell.angle_gamma   90.00
#
_symmetry.space_group_name_H-M   'P 1'
#
loop_
_entity.id
_entity.type
_entity.pdbx_description
1 polymer ?
#
loop_
_entity_poly.entity_id
_entity_poly.type
_entity_poly.pdbx_seq_one_letter_code
_entity_poly.pdbx_strand_id
1 'polypeptide(L)'
;MGKYVSDKCSREILTDNELSPSKVAMLENGNLVEYLCLLGPEVPKLGSIHIARVHQVFRQHRLATAEIENGLKISVRLSNEKIRSGDLIYVTISTEPWGSKPARAALGAQIAGKYVILLPGRPDISRMSNRSIVNNTPSISVMEELKKLIPKDYGLILRRRAIFEEKILIENEIDTLLGDF
;
A
#
# COMPACT_ATOMS: atom_id res chain seq x y z
N MET A 1 25.42 30.83 -33.97
CA MET A 1 25.77 29.41 -33.86
C MET A 1 25.49 29.01 -32.39
N GLY A 2 24.25 28.66 -32.09
CA GLY A 2 23.83 28.33 -30.74
C GLY A 2 24.16 26.87 -30.43
N LYS A 3 24.99 26.63 -29.42
CA LYS A 3 25.19 25.29 -28.86
C LYS A 3 23.96 24.91 -28.04
N TYR A 4 23.15 23.99 -28.51
CA TYR A 4 22.24 23.25 -27.70
C TYR A 4 23.05 22.30 -26.78
N VAL A 5 23.20 22.65 -25.52
CA VAL A 5 23.65 21.73 -24.48
C VAL A 5 22.43 20.91 -24.09
N SER A 6 22.36 19.65 -24.47
CA SER A 6 21.39 18.73 -23.91
C SER A 6 21.86 18.39 -22.50
N ASP A 7 21.23 18.97 -21.48
CA ASP A 7 21.39 18.54 -20.09
C ASP A 7 20.89 17.09 -20.00
N LYS A 8 21.81 16.14 -20.17
CA LYS A 8 21.55 14.74 -19.80
C LYS A 8 21.54 14.71 -18.27
N CYS A 9 20.34 14.66 -17.68
CA CYS A 9 20.19 14.37 -16.28
C CYS A 9 20.92 13.04 -15.98
N SER A 10 21.99 13.09 -15.17
CA SER A 10 22.70 11.89 -14.74
C SER A 10 22.04 11.35 -13.47
N ARG A 11 21.62 10.08 -13.52
CA ARG A 11 21.11 9.35 -12.36
C ARG A 11 22.08 8.27 -11.98
N GLU A 12 22.38 8.19 -10.69
CA GLU A 12 23.27 7.20 -10.09
C GLU A 12 22.55 6.51 -8.95
N ILE A 13 22.72 5.19 -8.83
CA ILE A 13 22.21 4.39 -7.70
C ILE A 13 23.41 3.86 -6.95
N LEU A 14 23.54 4.27 -5.71
CA LEU A 14 24.54 3.77 -4.76
C LEU A 14 23.90 2.73 -3.86
N THR A 15 24.57 1.60 -3.65
CA THR A 15 24.11 0.54 -2.75
C THR A 15 25.17 0.21 -1.74
N ASP A 16 24.76 0.05 -0.49
CA ASP A 16 25.58 -0.48 0.61
C ASP A 16 24.92 -1.76 1.13
N ASN A 17 25.50 -2.91 0.81
CA ASN A 17 25.00 -4.23 1.16
C ASN A 17 25.87 -4.93 2.21
N GLU A 18 26.92 -4.27 2.71
CA GLU A 18 27.87 -4.90 3.64
C GLU A 18 27.29 -5.03 5.05
N LEU A 19 26.34 -4.15 5.39
CA LEU A 19 25.69 -4.14 6.69
C LEU A 19 24.16 -4.25 6.53
N SER A 20 23.53 -5.04 7.38
CA SER A 20 22.06 -5.06 7.49
C SER A 20 21.60 -3.90 8.42
N PRO A 21 20.64 -3.06 8.00
CA PRO A 21 19.88 -3.08 6.76
C PRO A 21 20.66 -2.56 5.55
N SER A 22 20.47 -3.18 4.38
CA SER A 22 21.01 -2.67 3.12
C SER A 22 20.48 -1.27 2.84
N LYS A 23 21.34 -0.40 2.34
CA LYS A 23 21.00 1.01 2.06
C LYS A 23 21.10 1.27 0.57
N VAL A 24 20.16 2.01 0.05
CA VAL A 24 20.14 2.43 -1.35
C VAL A 24 19.93 3.94 -1.41
N ALA A 25 20.79 4.64 -2.14
CA ALA A 25 20.66 6.05 -2.39
C ALA A 25 20.56 6.32 -3.89
N MET A 26 19.61 7.13 -4.31
CA MET A 26 19.51 7.64 -5.67
C MET A 26 19.99 9.09 -5.72
N LEU A 27 20.95 9.33 -6.57
CA LEU A 27 21.47 10.68 -6.84
C LEU A 27 20.99 11.14 -8.22
N GLU A 28 20.67 12.42 -8.33
CA GLU A 28 20.38 13.10 -9.58
C GLU A 28 21.29 14.32 -9.70
N ASN A 29 22.17 14.33 -10.71
CA ASN A 29 23.20 15.36 -10.89
C ASN A 29 24.05 15.57 -9.61
N GLY A 30 24.41 14.47 -8.93
CA GLY A 30 25.19 14.47 -7.69
C GLY A 30 24.42 14.86 -6.42
N ASN A 31 23.13 15.18 -6.52
CA ASN A 31 22.28 15.49 -5.36
C ASN A 31 21.45 14.27 -4.94
N LEU A 32 21.38 14.01 -3.64
CA LEU A 32 20.52 12.95 -3.09
C LEU A 32 19.05 13.28 -3.28
N VAL A 33 18.32 12.45 -4.04
CA VAL A 33 16.89 12.60 -4.29
C VAL A 33 16.04 11.56 -3.58
N GLU A 34 16.62 10.36 -3.34
CA GLU A 34 15.90 9.30 -2.62
C GLU A 34 16.89 8.45 -1.81
N TYR A 35 16.46 8.03 -0.63
CA TYR A 35 17.22 7.15 0.26
C TYR A 35 16.32 6.10 0.87
N LEU A 36 16.71 4.82 0.70
CA LEU A 36 15.98 3.67 1.20
C LEU A 36 16.86 2.85 2.13
N CYS A 37 16.29 2.40 3.25
CA CYS A 37 16.84 1.35 4.09
C CYS A 37 16.02 0.08 3.86
N LEU A 38 16.62 -0.96 3.30
CA LEU A 38 15.97 -2.22 3.03
C LEU A 38 16.17 -3.15 4.22
N LEU A 39 15.13 -3.37 4.99
CA LEU A 39 15.12 -4.34 6.07
C LEU A 39 15.36 -5.76 5.53
N GLY A 40 15.89 -6.65 6.36
CA GLY A 40 16.16 -8.04 5.98
C GLY A 40 14.92 -8.78 5.46
N PRO A 41 15.13 -9.90 4.76
CA PRO A 41 14.03 -10.66 4.13
C PRO A 41 13.03 -11.22 5.15
N GLU A 42 13.46 -11.42 6.40
CA GLU A 42 12.61 -11.87 7.50
C GLU A 42 11.65 -10.80 8.03
N VAL A 43 11.85 -9.53 7.67
CA VAL A 43 10.99 -8.43 8.12
C VAL A 43 9.87 -8.20 7.12
N PRO A 44 8.59 -8.18 7.57
CA PRO A 44 7.47 -7.96 6.67
C PRO A 44 7.52 -6.54 6.10
N LYS A 45 7.54 -6.45 4.76
CA LYS A 45 7.69 -5.19 4.03
C LYS A 45 6.35 -4.49 3.86
N LEU A 46 6.40 -3.17 3.78
CA LEU A 46 5.22 -2.36 3.44
C LEU A 46 4.55 -2.87 2.15
N GLY A 47 3.24 -3.10 2.22
CA GLY A 47 2.44 -3.59 1.09
C GLY A 47 2.47 -5.11 0.89
N SER A 48 3.33 -5.87 1.59
CA SER A 48 3.32 -7.32 1.50
C SER A 48 2.04 -7.92 2.11
N ILE A 49 1.52 -8.96 1.46
CA ILE A 49 0.31 -9.67 1.85
C ILE A 49 0.70 -10.98 2.51
N HIS A 50 0.12 -11.26 3.68
CA HIS A 50 0.41 -12.43 4.48
C HIS A 50 -0.88 -13.10 4.96
N ILE A 51 -0.79 -14.40 5.29
CA ILE A 51 -1.78 -15.09 6.10
C ILE A 51 -1.35 -14.95 7.56
N ALA A 52 -2.26 -14.49 8.41
CA ALA A 52 -1.99 -14.30 9.83
C ALA A 52 -2.98 -15.06 10.70
N ARG A 53 -2.48 -15.67 11.76
CA ARG A 53 -3.31 -16.29 12.81
C ARG A 53 -3.57 -15.29 13.92
N VAL A 54 -4.85 -15.01 14.20
CA VAL A 54 -5.27 -14.09 15.24
C VAL A 54 -5.01 -14.72 16.62
N HIS A 55 -4.29 -14.02 17.48
CA HIS A 55 -4.07 -14.41 18.87
C HIS A 55 -5.11 -13.80 19.80
N GLN A 56 -5.28 -12.48 19.74
CA GLN A 56 -6.17 -11.77 20.64
C GLN A 56 -6.88 -10.62 19.94
N VAL A 57 -8.14 -10.39 20.29
CA VAL A 57 -8.96 -9.30 19.73
C VAL A 57 -9.31 -8.30 20.83
N PHE A 58 -8.95 -7.05 20.60
CA PHE A 58 -9.24 -5.90 21.48
C PHE A 58 -10.34 -5.04 20.84
N ARG A 59 -11.61 -5.44 21.02
CA ARG A 59 -12.76 -4.81 20.34
C ARG A 59 -12.91 -3.33 20.64
N GLN A 60 -12.65 -2.92 21.90
CA GLN A 60 -12.71 -1.51 22.31
C GLN A 60 -11.71 -0.62 21.55
N HIS A 61 -10.54 -1.17 21.22
CA HIS A 61 -9.49 -0.48 20.49
C HIS A 61 -9.54 -0.71 18.97
N ARG A 62 -10.47 -1.55 18.49
CA ARG A 62 -10.54 -1.98 17.08
C ARG A 62 -9.20 -2.52 16.58
N LEU A 63 -8.57 -3.35 17.39
CA LEU A 63 -7.26 -3.95 17.12
C LEU A 63 -7.31 -5.45 17.39
N ALA A 64 -6.48 -6.19 16.67
CA ALA A 64 -6.10 -7.56 17.02
C ALA A 64 -4.58 -7.70 16.99
N THR A 65 -4.07 -8.61 17.81
CA THR A 65 -2.70 -9.13 17.63
C THR A 65 -2.80 -10.43 16.84
N ALA A 66 -1.93 -10.58 15.87
CA ALA A 66 -1.85 -11.77 15.05
C ALA A 66 -0.39 -12.13 14.79
N GLU A 67 -0.15 -13.30 14.24
CA GLU A 67 1.17 -13.81 13.88
C GLU A 67 1.13 -14.29 12.44
N ILE A 68 2.09 -13.83 11.64
CA ILE A 68 2.26 -14.26 10.26
C ILE A 68 3.10 -15.54 10.18
N GLU A 69 3.20 -16.12 8.99
CA GLU A 69 3.79 -17.44 8.72
C GLU A 69 5.23 -17.64 9.23
N ASN A 70 6.01 -16.58 9.39
CA ASN A 70 7.38 -16.62 9.90
C ASN A 70 7.47 -16.41 11.43
N GLY A 71 6.35 -16.45 12.15
CA GLY A 71 6.31 -16.29 13.61
C GLY A 71 6.35 -14.85 14.09
N LEU A 72 6.37 -13.86 13.19
CA LEU A 72 6.39 -12.45 13.59
C LEU A 72 5.01 -11.96 14.02
N LYS A 73 4.99 -11.28 15.16
CA LYS A 73 3.78 -10.67 15.70
C LYS A 73 3.50 -9.34 15.02
N ILE A 74 2.24 -9.15 14.65
CA ILE A 74 1.74 -7.93 14.01
C ILE A 74 0.53 -7.39 14.76
N SER A 75 0.24 -6.11 14.56
CA SER A 75 -0.97 -5.45 15.03
C SER A 75 -1.90 -5.20 13.86
N VAL A 76 -3.11 -5.76 13.88
CA VAL A 76 -4.08 -5.67 12.79
C VAL A 76 -5.19 -4.71 13.19
N ARG A 77 -5.44 -3.70 12.34
CA ARG A 77 -6.57 -2.78 12.55
C ARG A 77 -7.86 -3.43 12.06
N LEU A 78 -8.86 -3.43 12.93
CA LEU A 78 -10.19 -3.96 12.65
C LEU A 78 -11.18 -2.83 12.36
N SER A 79 -12.21 -3.12 11.56
CA SER A 79 -13.40 -2.28 11.41
C SER A 79 -14.56 -2.92 12.16
N ASN A 80 -15.52 -3.48 11.45
CA ASN A 80 -16.71 -4.12 12.04
C ASN A 80 -16.73 -5.64 11.83
N GLU A 81 -15.60 -6.23 11.47
CA GLU A 81 -15.49 -7.65 11.16
C GLU A 81 -15.65 -8.51 12.43
N LYS A 82 -16.32 -9.65 12.27
CA LYS A 82 -16.54 -10.64 13.35
C LYS A 82 -15.35 -11.60 13.45
N ILE A 83 -14.18 -11.09 13.75
CA ILE A 83 -12.94 -11.88 13.90
C ILE A 83 -12.82 -12.39 15.33
N ARG A 84 -12.29 -13.61 15.47
CA ARG A 84 -12.06 -14.30 16.74
C ARG A 84 -10.61 -14.74 16.87
N SER A 85 -10.19 -15.01 18.09
CA SER A 85 -8.91 -15.68 18.36
C SER A 85 -8.90 -17.05 17.70
N GLY A 86 -7.78 -17.38 17.03
CA GLY A 86 -7.59 -18.61 16.27
C GLY A 86 -7.89 -18.49 14.78
N ASP A 87 -8.64 -17.47 14.35
CA ASP A 87 -8.97 -17.27 12.94
C ASP A 87 -7.71 -17.05 12.10
N LEU A 88 -7.72 -17.58 10.87
CA LEU A 88 -6.75 -17.26 9.82
C LEU A 88 -7.32 -16.15 8.95
N ILE A 89 -6.56 -15.09 8.78
CA ILE A 89 -6.97 -13.90 8.04
C ILE A 89 -5.89 -13.46 7.05
N TYR A 90 -6.29 -12.92 5.91
CA TYR A 90 -5.37 -12.18 5.05
C TYR A 90 -5.13 -10.80 5.64
N VAL A 91 -3.89 -10.36 5.59
CA VAL A 91 -3.46 -9.04 6.05
C VAL A 91 -2.48 -8.42 5.06
N THR A 92 -2.50 -7.09 4.96
CA THR A 92 -1.51 -6.33 4.19
C THR A 92 -0.74 -5.43 5.14
N ILE A 93 0.58 -5.51 5.11
CA ILE A 93 1.44 -4.68 5.97
C ILE A 93 1.27 -3.22 5.58
N SER A 94 0.86 -2.40 6.53
CA SER A 94 0.63 -0.96 6.36
C SER A 94 1.71 -0.10 7.00
N THR A 95 2.52 -0.68 7.87
CA THR A 95 3.67 -0.02 8.49
C THR A 95 4.67 -1.10 8.92
N GLU A 96 5.90 -0.95 8.53
CA GLU A 96 6.99 -1.84 8.94
C GLU A 96 7.26 -1.73 10.44
N PRO A 97 7.87 -2.75 11.08
CA PRO A 97 8.23 -2.69 12.49
C PRO A 97 9.29 -1.61 12.71
N TRP A 98 9.24 -0.97 13.89
CA TRP A 98 10.21 0.05 14.25
C TRP A 98 10.59 -0.06 15.73
N GLY A 99 11.85 -0.34 16.02
CA GLY A 99 12.33 -0.59 17.38
C GLY A 99 11.54 -1.72 18.04
N SER A 100 10.92 -1.44 19.19
CA SER A 100 10.07 -2.41 19.90
C SER A 100 8.62 -2.46 19.40
N LYS A 101 8.25 -1.62 18.44
CA LYS A 101 6.88 -1.58 17.90
C LYS A 101 6.70 -2.63 16.80
N PRO A 102 5.71 -3.53 16.92
CA PRO A 102 5.43 -4.51 15.89
C PRO A 102 4.94 -3.84 14.60
N ALA A 103 5.08 -4.55 13.49
CA ALA A 103 4.49 -4.14 12.23
C ALA A 103 2.97 -3.95 12.40
N ARG A 104 2.41 -3.00 11.65
CA ARG A 104 0.96 -2.82 11.57
C ARG A 104 0.45 -3.34 10.24
N ALA A 105 -0.73 -3.93 10.29
CA ALA A 105 -1.38 -4.44 9.11
C ALA A 105 -2.84 -3.98 9.01
N ALA A 106 -3.29 -3.85 7.79
CA ALA A 106 -4.69 -3.74 7.44
C ALA A 106 -5.28 -5.12 7.22
N LEU A 107 -6.57 -5.30 7.53
CA LEU A 107 -7.28 -6.54 7.27
C LEU A 107 -7.57 -6.70 5.78
N GLY A 108 -7.37 -7.92 5.27
CA GLY A 108 -7.57 -8.29 3.87
C GLY A 108 -6.36 -8.02 2.98
N ALA A 109 -6.40 -8.58 1.77
CA ALA A 109 -5.46 -8.27 0.72
C ALA A 109 -5.75 -6.85 0.18
N GLN A 110 -4.70 -6.06 -0.01
CA GLN A 110 -4.77 -4.71 -0.58
C GLN A 110 -3.69 -4.56 -1.63
N ILE A 111 -4.08 -4.34 -2.88
CA ILE A 111 -3.17 -4.08 -3.99
C ILE A 111 -3.12 -2.57 -4.17
N ALA A 112 -2.03 -1.96 -3.74
CA ALA A 112 -1.92 -0.51 -3.64
C ALA A 112 -1.15 0.07 -4.83
N GLY A 113 -1.84 0.87 -5.67
CA GLY A 113 -1.25 1.72 -6.68
C GLY A 113 -1.03 3.17 -6.20
N LYS A 114 -0.65 4.03 -7.12
CA LYS A 114 -0.45 5.47 -6.89
C LYS A 114 -1.78 6.18 -6.66
N TYR A 115 -2.83 5.83 -7.40
CA TYR A 115 -4.14 6.48 -7.43
C TYR A 115 -5.23 5.65 -6.79
N VAL A 116 -5.13 4.31 -6.85
CA VAL A 116 -6.13 3.39 -6.33
C VAL A 116 -5.55 2.36 -5.37
N ILE A 117 -6.43 1.74 -4.58
CA ILE A 117 -6.17 0.50 -3.86
C ILE A 117 -7.29 -0.46 -4.22
N LEU A 118 -6.94 -1.60 -4.79
CA LEU A 118 -7.87 -2.69 -5.06
C LEU A 118 -7.96 -3.61 -3.85
N LEU A 119 -9.15 -4.08 -3.56
CA LEU A 119 -9.46 -4.88 -2.37
C LEU A 119 -10.12 -6.19 -2.79
N PRO A 120 -9.33 -7.24 -3.14
CA PRO A 120 -9.88 -8.55 -3.44
C PRO A 120 -10.78 -9.08 -2.32
N GLY A 121 -11.93 -9.65 -2.66
CA GLY A 121 -12.89 -10.21 -1.71
C GLY A 121 -13.64 -9.19 -0.85
N ARG A 122 -13.59 -7.88 -1.18
CA ARG A 122 -14.25 -6.81 -0.41
C ARG A 122 -15.10 -5.90 -1.31
N PRO A 123 -16.08 -6.43 -2.06
CA PRO A 123 -16.88 -5.66 -3.03
C PRO A 123 -17.76 -4.58 -2.38
N ASP A 124 -18.01 -4.69 -1.08
CA ASP A 124 -18.75 -3.74 -0.27
C ASP A 124 -18.00 -2.43 -0.04
N ILE A 125 -16.69 -2.40 -0.26
CA ILE A 125 -15.86 -1.22 -0.05
C ILE A 125 -15.69 -0.47 -1.36
N SER A 126 -16.30 0.72 -1.44
CA SER A 126 -16.06 1.69 -2.52
C SER A 126 -16.06 3.09 -1.90
N ARG A 127 -14.87 3.70 -1.78
CA ARG A 127 -14.74 4.97 -1.07
C ARG A 127 -13.45 5.72 -1.40
N MET A 128 -13.39 7.00 -1.00
CA MET A 128 -12.15 7.78 -0.95
C MET A 128 -11.32 7.43 0.29
N SER A 129 -10.01 7.49 0.16
CA SER A 129 -9.08 7.25 1.29
C SER A 129 -9.17 8.31 2.39
N ASN A 130 -9.60 9.53 2.05
CA ASN A 130 -9.75 10.62 3.01
C ASN A 130 -11.12 11.29 2.85
N ARG A 131 -11.94 11.27 3.91
CA ARG A 131 -13.28 11.88 3.94
C ARG A 131 -13.26 13.40 4.14
N SER A 132 -12.09 14.00 4.41
CA SER A 132 -11.97 15.41 4.78
C SER A 132 -11.97 16.39 3.60
N ILE A 133 -12.09 15.90 2.35
CA ILE A 133 -12.09 16.76 1.16
C ILE A 133 -13.53 16.94 0.69
N VAL A 134 -14.20 17.91 1.28
CA VAL A 134 -15.63 18.18 1.00
C VAL A 134 -15.86 18.82 -0.37
N ASN A 135 -14.88 19.52 -0.94
CA ASN A 135 -15.08 20.34 -2.14
C ASN A 135 -14.58 19.74 -3.47
N ASN A 136 -13.85 18.63 -3.47
CA ASN A 136 -13.35 17.96 -4.67
C ASN A 136 -13.53 16.45 -4.61
N THR A 137 -14.62 15.97 -4.03
CA THR A 137 -14.94 14.54 -4.10
C THR A 137 -15.28 14.19 -5.54
N PRO A 138 -14.63 13.20 -6.17
CA PRO A 138 -15.07 12.67 -7.45
C PRO A 138 -16.57 12.39 -7.37
N SER A 139 -17.30 12.77 -8.41
CA SER A 139 -18.74 12.53 -8.44
C SER A 139 -19.00 11.04 -8.23
N ILE A 140 -20.14 10.70 -7.65
CA ILE A 140 -20.58 9.29 -7.48
C ILE A 140 -20.48 8.56 -8.82
N SER A 141 -20.71 9.25 -9.94
CA SER A 141 -20.59 8.71 -11.30
C SER A 141 -19.17 8.22 -11.62
N VAL A 142 -18.13 8.95 -11.24
CA VAL A 142 -16.71 8.53 -11.48
C VAL A 142 -16.38 7.25 -10.71
N MET A 143 -16.81 7.15 -9.46
CA MET A 143 -16.62 5.93 -8.67
C MET A 143 -17.34 4.73 -9.28
N GLU A 144 -18.57 4.93 -9.77
CA GLU A 144 -19.35 3.88 -10.43
C GLU A 144 -18.74 3.44 -11.76
N GLU A 145 -18.17 4.37 -12.53
CA GLU A 145 -17.47 4.06 -13.77
C GLU A 145 -16.20 3.26 -13.51
N LEU A 146 -15.35 3.69 -12.58
CA LEU A 146 -14.13 2.98 -12.21
C LEU A 146 -14.44 1.59 -11.62
N LYS A 147 -15.56 1.46 -10.89
CA LYS A 147 -15.99 0.17 -10.35
C LYS A 147 -16.37 -0.85 -11.43
N LYS A 148 -16.73 -0.41 -12.62
CA LYS A 148 -17.03 -1.31 -13.77
C LYS A 148 -15.76 -1.94 -14.37
N LEU A 149 -14.60 -1.33 -14.12
CA LEU A 149 -13.30 -1.80 -14.65
C LEU A 149 -12.67 -2.90 -13.78
N ILE A 150 -13.14 -3.09 -12.56
CA ILE A 150 -12.61 -4.08 -11.63
C ILE A 150 -13.52 -5.31 -11.53
N PRO A 151 -13.00 -6.51 -11.14
CA PRO A 151 -13.82 -7.68 -10.90
C PRO A 151 -14.92 -7.41 -9.87
N LYS A 152 -16.07 -8.10 -10.01
CA LYS A 152 -17.25 -7.87 -9.16
C LYS A 152 -17.03 -8.14 -7.68
N ASP A 153 -16.09 -9.01 -7.36
CA ASP A 153 -15.69 -9.37 -6.00
C ASP A 153 -14.61 -8.44 -5.40
N TYR A 154 -14.17 -7.43 -6.17
CA TYR A 154 -13.19 -6.44 -5.69
C TYR A 154 -13.85 -5.19 -5.16
N GLY A 155 -13.26 -4.63 -4.10
CA GLY A 155 -13.53 -3.28 -3.65
C GLY A 155 -12.52 -2.28 -4.22
N LEU A 156 -12.83 -1.00 -4.12
CA LEU A 156 -12.04 0.11 -4.65
C LEU A 156 -11.90 1.22 -3.61
N ILE A 157 -10.67 1.64 -3.35
CA ILE A 157 -10.42 2.89 -2.62
C ILE A 157 -9.67 3.84 -3.54
N LEU A 158 -10.24 5.01 -3.81
CA LEU A 158 -9.54 6.10 -4.49
C LEU A 158 -8.63 6.83 -3.50
N ARG A 159 -7.37 6.98 -3.85
CA ARG A 159 -6.40 7.74 -3.07
C ARG A 159 -6.55 9.24 -3.34
N ARG A 160 -6.08 10.08 -2.42
CA ARG A 160 -6.14 11.54 -2.57
C ARG A 160 -5.54 12.05 -3.88
N ARG A 161 -4.46 11.43 -4.34
CA ARG A 161 -3.79 11.82 -5.60
C ARG A 161 -4.70 11.68 -6.83
N ALA A 162 -5.60 10.70 -6.84
CA ALA A 162 -6.54 10.49 -7.94
C ALA A 162 -7.48 11.69 -8.21
N ILE A 163 -7.67 12.58 -7.23
CA ILE A 163 -8.56 13.73 -7.37
C ILE A 163 -8.01 14.77 -8.36
N PHE A 164 -6.70 14.82 -8.52
CA PHE A 164 -5.99 15.83 -9.30
C PHE A 164 -5.49 15.28 -10.65
N GLU A 165 -5.85 14.04 -10.98
CA GLU A 165 -5.35 13.35 -12.17
C GLU A 165 -6.45 13.10 -13.19
N GLU A 166 -6.05 12.96 -14.44
CA GLU A 166 -6.96 12.57 -15.50
C GLU A 166 -7.46 11.14 -15.32
N LYS A 167 -8.73 10.92 -15.62
CA LYS A 167 -9.38 9.62 -15.45
C LYS A 167 -8.63 8.48 -16.15
N ILE A 168 -8.09 8.74 -17.34
CA ILE A 168 -7.34 7.74 -18.14
C ILE A 168 -6.11 7.19 -17.41
N LEU A 169 -5.44 8.01 -16.58
CA LEU A 169 -4.28 7.56 -15.80
C LEU A 169 -4.70 6.61 -14.68
N ILE A 170 -5.89 6.84 -14.11
CA ILE A 170 -6.46 5.98 -13.08
C ILE A 170 -6.90 4.65 -13.68
N GLU A 171 -7.54 4.67 -14.86
CA GLU A 171 -7.96 3.48 -15.60
C GLU A 171 -6.75 2.62 -15.99
N ASN A 172 -5.70 3.21 -16.54
CA ASN A 172 -4.45 2.51 -16.89
C ASN A 172 -3.77 1.89 -15.66
N GLU A 173 -3.82 2.54 -14.51
CA GLU A 173 -3.29 1.97 -13.28
C GLU A 173 -4.12 0.76 -12.83
N ILE A 174 -5.44 0.82 -12.92
CA ILE A 174 -6.31 -0.32 -12.61
C ILE A 174 -5.96 -1.52 -13.48
N ASP A 175 -5.84 -1.32 -14.79
CA ASP A 175 -5.49 -2.37 -15.74
C ASP A 175 -4.11 -2.98 -15.42
N THR A 176 -3.12 -2.15 -15.10
CA THR A 176 -1.79 -2.60 -14.70
C THR A 176 -1.86 -3.46 -13.43
N LEU A 177 -2.54 -2.97 -12.39
CA LEU A 177 -2.66 -3.69 -11.11
C LEU A 177 -3.43 -5.01 -11.23
N LEU A 178 -4.37 -5.13 -12.17
CA LEU A 178 -5.09 -6.37 -12.45
C LEU A 178 -4.27 -7.36 -13.30
N GLY A 179 -3.36 -6.85 -14.13
CA GLY A 179 -2.48 -7.67 -14.97
C GLY A 179 -1.29 -8.26 -14.20
N ASP A 180 -0.88 -7.66 -13.10
CA ASP A 180 0.23 -8.11 -12.27
C ASP A 180 -0.17 -9.21 -11.25
N PHE A 181 -1.46 -9.58 -11.16
CA PHE A 181 -2.06 -10.57 -10.27
C PHE A 181 -2.88 -11.61 -11.03
#